data_a3ffd48563215bfda03d7f106b9bbac9
#
_entry.id   a3ffd48563215bfda03d7f106b9bbac9
#
_cell.length_a   1.000
_cell.length_b   1.000
_cell.length_c   1.000
_cell.angle_alpha   90.00
_cell.angle_beta   90.00
_cell.angle_gamma   90.00
#
_symmetry.space_group_name_H-M   'P 1'
#
loop_
_entity.id
_entity.type
_entity.pdbx_description
1 polymer ?
#
loop_
_entity_poly.entity_id
_entity_poly.type
_entity_poly.pdbx_seq_one_letter_code
_entity_poly.pdbx_strand_id
1 'polypeptide(L)'
;MLMTKNSDAVDVLIVEDDDDDYFLIKEAMGEAHVENPTRRVKDGEELISFLSDNEKDKKSGFHPGLIILDLNLPKKSGREALAEIKSNALFRKIPVIVLTTSNAKEDISQTYQLGVNSFIQKPLRFQQMVEFFSVMSKYWFHFVELPSED
;
A
#
# COMPACT_ATOMS: atom_id res chain seq x y z
N MET A 1 4.62 -11.97 -28.12
CA MET A 1 4.26 -11.76 -26.86
C MET A 1 4.39 -10.36 -26.45
N LEU A 2 3.46 -9.92 -25.76
CA LEU A 2 3.54 -8.67 -25.37
C LEU A 2 4.45 -8.46 -24.29
N MET A 3 5.25 -7.54 -24.35
CA MET A 3 6.06 -7.17 -23.27
C MET A 3 5.31 -6.19 -22.47
N THR A 4 4.79 -6.69 -21.42
CA THR A 4 4.20 -5.82 -20.46
C THR A 4 5.24 -5.52 -19.42
N LYS A 5 4.96 -4.61 -18.53
CA LYS A 5 5.79 -4.40 -17.38
C LYS A 5 5.82 -5.66 -16.56
N ASN A 6 6.96 -5.93 -15.97
CA ASN A 6 7.12 -7.09 -15.13
C ASN A 6 6.45 -6.81 -13.79
N SER A 7 5.20 -7.25 -13.66
CA SER A 7 4.43 -7.02 -12.44
C SER A 7 5.07 -7.66 -11.22
N ASP A 8 5.87 -8.72 -11.43
CA ASP A 8 6.51 -9.40 -10.32
C ASP A 8 7.63 -8.57 -9.70
N ALA A 9 8.07 -7.51 -10.38
CA ALA A 9 9.11 -6.65 -9.85
C ALA A 9 8.59 -5.62 -8.86
N VAL A 10 7.27 -5.46 -8.75
CA VAL A 10 6.69 -4.45 -7.85
C VAL A 10 6.38 -5.08 -6.50
N ASP A 11 7.07 -4.60 -5.48
CA ASP A 11 6.84 -5.08 -4.12
C ASP A 11 5.75 -4.25 -3.45
N VAL A 12 4.89 -4.91 -2.71
CA VAL A 12 3.73 -4.28 -2.06
C VAL A 12 3.88 -4.35 -0.56
N LEU A 13 3.77 -3.21 0.11
CA LEU A 13 3.80 -3.15 1.57
C LEU A 13 2.39 -2.87 2.06
N ILE A 14 1.86 -3.78 2.88
CA ILE A 14 0.51 -3.65 3.43
C ILE A 14 0.63 -3.26 4.90
N VAL A 15 -0.09 -2.21 5.28
CA VAL A 15 -0.11 -1.71 6.65
C VAL A 15 -1.50 -1.95 7.22
N GLU A 16 -1.62 -2.99 8.03
CA GLU A 16 -2.90 -3.47 8.56
C GLU A 16 -2.68 -4.14 9.90
N ASP A 17 -3.33 -3.66 10.95
CA ASP A 17 -3.15 -4.20 12.30
C ASP A 17 -4.05 -5.40 12.60
N ASP A 18 -5.20 -5.50 11.93
CA ASP A 18 -6.15 -6.56 12.19
C ASP A 18 -5.79 -7.81 11.38
N ASP A 19 -5.53 -8.90 12.08
CA ASP A 19 -5.12 -10.15 11.42
C ASP A 19 -6.21 -10.70 10.51
N ASP A 20 -7.47 -10.57 10.88
CA ASP A 20 -8.59 -11.04 10.06
C ASP A 20 -8.72 -10.24 8.78
N ASP A 21 -8.59 -8.93 8.88
CA ASP A 21 -8.63 -8.06 7.70
C ASP A 21 -7.45 -8.36 6.79
N TYR A 22 -6.27 -8.54 7.36
CA TYR A 22 -5.10 -8.88 6.56
C TYR A 22 -5.28 -10.22 5.84
N PHE A 23 -5.84 -11.21 6.54
CA PHE A 23 -6.12 -12.51 5.94
C PHE A 23 -7.05 -12.36 4.73
N LEU A 24 -8.12 -11.58 4.88
CA LEU A 24 -9.07 -11.35 3.77
C LEU A 24 -8.40 -10.63 2.60
N ILE A 25 -7.52 -9.67 2.89
CA ILE A 25 -6.77 -8.99 1.85
C ILE A 25 -5.91 -9.98 1.08
N LYS A 26 -5.20 -10.85 1.77
CA LYS A 26 -4.34 -11.84 1.11
C LYS A 26 -5.15 -12.84 0.30
N GLU A 27 -6.29 -13.27 0.84
CA GLU A 27 -7.17 -14.18 0.11
C GLU A 27 -7.71 -13.53 -1.16
N ALA A 28 -8.11 -12.25 -1.06
CA ALA A 28 -8.61 -11.53 -2.21
C ALA A 28 -7.53 -11.31 -3.26
N MET A 29 -6.31 -11.02 -2.82
CA MET A 29 -5.18 -10.89 -3.75
C MET A 29 -4.93 -12.20 -4.49
N GLY A 30 -5.01 -13.33 -3.78
CA GLY A 30 -4.84 -14.64 -4.40
C GLY A 30 -5.90 -14.92 -5.44
N GLU A 31 -7.17 -14.64 -5.12
CA GLU A 31 -8.27 -14.82 -6.07
C GLU A 31 -8.11 -13.91 -7.29
N ALA A 32 -7.55 -12.73 -7.11
CA ALA A 32 -7.33 -11.78 -8.20
C ALA A 32 -6.02 -12.07 -8.95
N HIS A 33 -5.32 -13.14 -8.59
CA HIS A 33 -4.05 -13.53 -9.21
C HIS A 33 -2.96 -12.49 -9.06
N VAL A 34 -2.94 -11.80 -7.91
CA VAL A 34 -1.89 -10.84 -7.58
C VAL A 34 -0.82 -11.59 -6.83
N GLU A 35 0.30 -11.84 -7.50
CA GLU A 35 1.38 -12.66 -6.95
C GLU A 35 2.62 -11.85 -6.59
N ASN A 36 2.50 -10.54 -6.55
CA ASN A 36 3.59 -9.65 -6.22
C ASN A 36 4.14 -9.94 -4.82
N PRO A 37 5.45 -9.81 -4.62
CA PRO A 37 6.02 -9.94 -3.28
C PRO A 37 5.34 -8.95 -2.34
N THR A 38 4.93 -9.43 -1.17
CA THR A 38 4.13 -8.65 -0.24
C THR A 38 4.70 -8.82 1.16
N ARG A 39 4.83 -7.71 1.88
CA ARG A 39 5.16 -7.72 3.29
C ARG A 39 4.13 -6.93 4.07
N ARG A 40 4.05 -7.19 5.37
CA ARG A 40 3.07 -6.56 6.24
C ARG A 40 3.75 -5.91 7.42
N VAL A 41 3.26 -4.72 7.78
CA VAL A 41 3.54 -4.10 9.07
C VAL A 41 2.21 -3.80 9.74
N LYS A 42 2.19 -3.66 11.06
CA LYS A 42 0.94 -3.65 11.83
C LYS A 42 0.58 -2.31 12.43
N ASP A 43 1.47 -1.35 12.45
CA ASP A 43 1.16 -0.03 13.01
C ASP A 43 2.03 1.03 12.33
N GLY A 44 1.72 2.29 12.64
CA GLY A 44 2.41 3.40 11.98
C GLY A 44 3.86 3.53 12.35
N GLU A 45 4.23 3.16 13.59
CA GLU A 45 5.63 3.18 13.99
C GLU A 45 6.43 2.11 13.26
N GLU A 46 5.85 0.91 13.18
CA GLU A 46 6.50 -0.19 12.46
C GLU A 46 6.68 0.15 10.99
N LEU A 47 5.70 0.84 10.40
CA LEU A 47 5.80 1.28 9.01
C LEU A 47 7.02 2.17 8.79
N ILE A 48 7.18 3.19 9.62
CA ILE A 48 8.29 4.12 9.45
C ILE A 48 9.62 3.42 9.73
N SER A 49 9.67 2.59 10.76
CA SER A 49 10.88 1.81 11.06
C SER A 49 11.24 0.88 9.92
N PHE A 50 10.23 0.22 9.34
CA PHE A 50 10.47 -0.68 8.21
C PHE A 50 11.06 0.07 7.02
N LEU A 51 10.50 1.20 6.67
CA LEU A 51 10.98 1.98 5.53
C LEU A 51 12.41 2.47 5.78
N SER A 52 12.70 2.94 7.00
CA SER A 52 14.02 3.42 7.34
C SER A 52 15.07 2.32 7.33
N ASP A 53 14.74 1.18 7.92
CA ASP A 53 15.65 0.04 7.97
C ASP A 53 15.88 -0.54 6.59
N ASN A 54 14.83 -0.64 5.80
CA ASN A 54 14.91 -1.18 4.45
C ASN A 54 15.76 -0.30 3.55
N GLU A 55 15.68 1.03 3.72
CA GLU A 55 16.49 1.95 2.95
C GLU A 55 17.99 1.78 3.25
N LYS A 56 18.32 1.45 4.49
CA LYS A 56 19.71 1.20 4.89
C LYS A 56 20.22 -0.14 4.39
N ASP A 57 19.33 -1.13 4.26
CA ASP A 57 19.71 -2.47 3.83
C ASP A 57 19.44 -2.66 2.35
N LYS A 58 20.39 -2.23 1.54
CA LYS A 58 20.24 -2.33 0.08
C LYS A 58 20.25 -3.76 -0.42
N LYS A 59 20.58 -4.72 0.44
CA LYS A 59 20.65 -6.13 0.05
C LYS A 59 19.35 -6.88 0.34
N SER A 60 18.38 -6.23 0.96
CA SER A 60 17.15 -6.92 1.37
C SER A 60 16.38 -7.50 0.20
N GLY A 61 16.51 -6.88 -0.98
CA GLY A 61 15.78 -7.32 -2.16
C GLY A 61 14.32 -6.91 -2.19
N PHE A 62 13.81 -6.29 -1.11
CA PHE A 62 12.42 -5.83 -1.06
C PHE A 62 12.41 -4.31 -1.12
N HIS A 63 11.79 -3.77 -2.18
CA HIS A 63 11.76 -2.32 -2.39
C HIS A 63 10.31 -1.91 -2.63
N PRO A 64 9.62 -1.39 -1.60
CA PRO A 64 8.21 -1.07 -1.73
C PRO A 64 7.94 -0.12 -2.90
N GLY A 65 7.23 -0.60 -3.89
CA GLY A 65 6.79 0.22 -5.01
C GLY A 65 5.37 0.73 -4.83
N LEU A 66 4.66 0.20 -3.84
CA LEU A 66 3.30 0.60 -3.53
C LEU A 66 3.02 0.29 -2.07
N ILE A 67 2.41 1.24 -1.36
CA ILE A 67 1.98 1.04 0.02
C ILE A 67 0.46 1.06 0.06
N ILE A 68 -0.13 0.03 0.67
CA ILE A 68 -1.57 -0.02 0.94
C ILE A 68 -1.73 0.20 2.44
N LEU A 69 -2.39 1.28 2.81
CA LEU A 69 -2.37 1.82 4.18
C LEU A 69 -3.76 1.93 4.77
N ASP A 70 -3.99 1.28 5.91
CA ASP A 70 -5.17 1.54 6.72
C ASP A 70 -4.91 2.79 7.57
N LEU A 71 -5.94 3.58 7.81
CA LEU A 71 -5.82 4.77 8.66
C LEU A 71 -5.95 4.45 10.13
N ASN A 72 -6.72 3.41 10.47
CA ASN A 72 -7.02 3.09 11.86
C ASN A 72 -5.99 2.14 12.44
N LEU A 73 -4.84 2.68 12.78
CA LEU A 73 -3.72 1.90 13.30
C LEU A 73 -3.41 2.29 14.73
N PRO A 74 -2.91 1.33 15.54
CA PRO A 74 -2.46 1.67 16.89
C PRO A 74 -1.12 2.39 16.84
N LYS A 75 -0.72 2.95 17.97
CA LYS A 75 0.52 3.72 18.16
C LYS A 75 0.49 4.95 17.26
N LYS A 76 1.27 4.97 16.18
CA LYS A 76 1.20 6.06 15.22
C LYS A 76 0.10 5.75 14.22
N SER A 77 -0.87 6.65 14.06
CA SER A 77 -2.01 6.44 13.16
C SER A 77 -1.56 6.44 11.70
N GLY A 78 -2.43 5.94 10.82
CA GLY A 78 -2.15 5.96 9.39
C GLY A 78 -1.96 7.38 8.86
N ARG A 79 -2.75 8.34 9.36
CA ARG A 79 -2.60 9.73 8.94
C ARG A 79 -1.25 10.31 9.35
N GLU A 80 -0.82 10.04 10.57
CA GLU A 80 0.47 10.50 11.05
C GLU A 80 1.62 9.88 10.25
N ALA A 81 1.52 8.58 9.99
CA ALA A 81 2.53 7.88 9.20
C ALA A 81 2.57 8.41 7.77
N LEU A 82 1.40 8.66 7.17
CA LEU A 82 1.31 9.21 5.82
C LEU A 82 1.97 10.59 5.74
N ALA A 83 1.69 11.46 6.72
CA ALA A 83 2.31 12.79 6.77
C ALA A 83 3.83 12.66 6.84
N GLU A 84 4.32 11.75 7.64
CA GLU A 84 5.75 11.54 7.80
C GLU A 84 6.39 11.02 6.50
N ILE A 85 5.73 10.07 5.84
CA ILE A 85 6.20 9.55 4.55
C ILE A 85 6.28 10.66 3.51
N LYS A 86 5.22 11.45 3.40
CA LYS A 86 5.13 12.46 2.35
C LYS A 86 6.02 13.67 2.60
N SER A 87 6.49 13.85 3.82
CA SER A 87 7.47 14.90 4.12
C SER A 87 8.91 14.40 4.06
N ASN A 88 9.13 13.12 3.82
CA ASN A 88 10.47 12.53 3.78
C ASN A 88 10.97 12.44 2.34
N ALA A 89 12.14 13.00 2.08
CA ALA A 89 12.69 13.07 0.72
C ALA A 89 12.93 11.69 0.11
N LEU A 90 13.18 10.67 0.93
CA LEU A 90 13.45 9.32 0.43
C LEU A 90 12.16 8.55 0.15
N PHE A 91 11.11 8.81 0.93
CA PHE A 91 9.90 7.98 0.87
C PHE A 91 8.72 8.62 0.15
N ARG A 92 8.74 9.95 -0.01
CA ARG A 92 7.56 10.68 -0.50
C ARG A 92 7.12 10.28 -1.90
N LYS A 93 8.02 9.71 -2.69
CA LYS A 93 7.68 9.30 -4.06
C LYS A 93 7.02 7.94 -4.14
N ILE A 94 6.97 7.19 -3.03
CA ILE A 94 6.30 5.89 -3.03
C ILE A 94 4.79 6.12 -3.07
N PRO A 95 4.09 5.60 -4.08
CA PRO A 95 2.63 5.75 -4.13
C PRO A 95 1.96 5.09 -2.93
N VAL A 96 0.95 5.76 -2.38
CA VAL A 96 0.18 5.25 -1.25
C VAL A 96 -1.29 5.21 -1.62
N ILE A 97 -1.91 4.06 -1.43
CA ILE A 97 -3.35 3.88 -1.56
C ILE A 97 -3.88 3.64 -0.14
N VAL A 98 -4.85 4.46 0.28
CA VAL A 98 -5.51 4.23 1.56
C VAL A 98 -6.64 3.23 1.34
N LEU A 99 -6.66 2.18 2.16
CA LEU A 99 -7.70 1.16 2.13
C LEU A 99 -8.20 1.01 3.57
N THR A 100 -9.33 1.61 3.89
CA THR A 100 -9.79 1.75 5.26
C THR A 100 -11.31 1.65 5.35
N THR A 101 -11.81 1.33 6.56
CA THR A 101 -13.25 1.30 6.79
C THR A 101 -13.85 2.70 6.90
N SER A 102 -13.04 3.71 7.14
CA SER A 102 -13.52 5.08 7.27
C SER A 102 -14.08 5.61 5.95
N ASN A 103 -15.19 6.35 6.03
CA ASN A 103 -15.70 7.09 4.88
C ASN A 103 -15.93 8.55 5.27
N ALA A 104 -15.32 9.00 6.35
CA ALA A 104 -15.48 10.38 6.82
C ALA A 104 -14.88 11.35 5.81
N LYS A 105 -15.62 12.39 5.50
CA LYS A 105 -15.17 13.39 4.52
C LYS A 105 -13.86 14.05 4.92
N GLU A 106 -13.65 14.25 6.21
CA GLU A 106 -12.40 14.82 6.71
C GLU A 106 -11.23 13.90 6.43
N ASP A 107 -11.40 12.60 6.61
CA ASP A 107 -10.33 11.64 6.35
C ASP A 107 -9.97 11.62 4.87
N ILE A 108 -10.97 11.65 4.01
CA ILE A 108 -10.74 11.66 2.57
C ILE A 108 -9.99 12.95 2.19
N SER A 109 -10.50 14.09 2.63
CA SER A 109 -9.90 15.37 2.28
C SER A 109 -8.47 15.51 2.80
N GLN A 110 -8.25 15.15 4.06
CA GLN A 110 -6.93 15.28 4.67
C GLN A 110 -5.89 14.38 4.02
N THR A 111 -6.28 13.15 3.68
CA THR A 111 -5.31 12.22 3.07
C THR A 111 -4.94 12.64 1.66
N TYR A 112 -5.88 13.18 0.88
CA TYR A 112 -5.53 13.73 -0.43
C TYR A 112 -4.64 14.96 -0.30
N GLN A 113 -4.88 15.82 0.69
CA GLN A 113 -4.01 16.95 0.94
C GLN A 113 -2.60 16.53 1.31
N LEU A 114 -2.47 15.41 2.00
CA LEU A 114 -1.17 14.86 2.37
C LEU A 114 -0.46 14.18 1.20
N GLY A 115 -1.16 13.95 0.09
CA GLY A 115 -0.53 13.39 -1.10
C GLY A 115 -0.81 11.93 -1.37
N VAL A 116 -1.90 11.38 -0.82
CA VAL A 116 -2.27 10.01 -1.13
C VAL A 116 -2.72 9.92 -2.59
N ASN A 117 -2.45 8.79 -3.22
CA ASN A 117 -2.82 8.59 -4.62
C ASN A 117 -4.29 8.26 -4.78
N SER A 118 -4.84 7.47 -3.86
CA SER A 118 -6.27 7.21 -3.87
C SER A 118 -6.73 6.77 -2.50
N PHE A 119 -7.99 7.03 -2.22
CA PHE A 119 -8.64 6.66 -0.96
C PHE A 119 -9.75 5.69 -1.29
N ILE A 120 -9.66 4.47 -0.76
CA ILE A 120 -10.64 3.42 -1.03
C ILE A 120 -11.26 2.99 0.29
N GLN A 121 -12.57 3.02 0.36
CA GLN A 121 -13.27 2.46 1.51
C GLN A 121 -13.22 0.94 1.36
N LYS A 122 -12.84 0.23 2.42
CA LYS A 122 -12.76 -1.23 2.36
C LYS A 122 -14.11 -1.81 1.91
N PRO A 123 -14.11 -2.61 0.85
CA PRO A 123 -15.34 -3.25 0.41
C PRO A 123 -15.88 -4.18 1.48
N LEU A 124 -17.20 -4.22 1.64
CA LEU A 124 -17.86 -5.06 2.62
C LEU A 124 -17.93 -6.51 2.19
N ARG A 125 -17.93 -6.76 0.88
CA ARG A 125 -18.06 -8.11 0.35
C ARG A 125 -16.73 -8.58 -0.19
N PHE A 126 -16.44 -9.85 0.01
CA PHE A 126 -15.20 -10.45 -0.44
C PHE A 126 -15.02 -10.30 -1.96
N GLN A 127 -16.07 -10.53 -2.75
CA GLN A 127 -15.97 -10.42 -4.21
C GLN A 127 -15.63 -9.00 -4.65
N GLN A 128 -16.09 -7.99 -3.94
CA GLN A 128 -15.74 -6.61 -4.24
C GLN A 128 -14.27 -6.33 -3.91
N MET A 129 -13.74 -6.97 -2.87
CA MET A 129 -12.33 -6.86 -2.54
C MET A 129 -11.48 -7.51 -3.63
N VAL A 130 -11.92 -8.66 -4.14
CA VAL A 130 -11.26 -9.32 -5.27
C VAL A 130 -11.24 -8.41 -6.49
N GLU A 131 -12.38 -7.80 -6.80
CA GLU A 131 -12.48 -6.89 -7.92
C GLU A 131 -11.55 -5.69 -7.76
N PHE A 132 -11.49 -5.14 -6.54
CA PHE A 132 -10.58 -4.03 -6.26
C PHE A 132 -9.13 -4.43 -6.59
N PHE A 133 -8.68 -5.58 -6.09
CA PHE A 133 -7.32 -6.01 -6.34
C PHE A 133 -7.06 -6.33 -7.81
N SER A 134 -8.07 -6.84 -8.50
CA SER A 134 -7.94 -7.11 -9.94
C SER A 134 -7.71 -5.80 -10.72
N VAL A 135 -8.52 -4.78 -10.43
CA VAL A 135 -8.40 -3.49 -11.11
C VAL A 135 -7.11 -2.78 -10.71
N MET A 136 -6.81 -2.79 -9.43
CA MET A 136 -5.61 -2.16 -8.88
C MET A 136 -4.35 -2.76 -9.50
N SER A 137 -4.33 -4.08 -9.63
CA SER A 137 -3.19 -4.79 -10.18
C SER A 137 -2.96 -4.38 -11.64
N LYS A 138 -4.01 -4.32 -12.43
CA LYS A 138 -3.88 -3.91 -13.84
C LYS A 138 -3.33 -2.49 -13.93
N TYR A 139 -3.86 -1.59 -13.14
CA TYR A 139 -3.47 -0.19 -13.20
C TYR A 139 -2.02 0.00 -12.72
N TRP A 140 -1.73 -0.45 -11.51
CA TRP A 140 -0.44 -0.15 -10.88
C TRP A 140 0.72 -1.01 -11.36
N PHE A 141 0.45 -2.25 -11.78
CA PHE A 141 1.53 -3.17 -12.13
C PHE A 141 1.71 -3.37 -13.62
N HIS A 142 0.70 -3.02 -14.42
CA HIS A 142 0.78 -3.22 -15.86
C HIS A 142 0.80 -1.93 -16.67
N PHE A 143 0.17 -0.87 -16.19
CA PHE A 143 0.10 0.37 -16.94
C PHE A 143 0.97 1.49 -16.39
N VAL A 144 0.98 1.67 -15.06
CA VAL A 144 1.67 2.80 -14.43
C VAL A 144 3.18 2.61 -14.46
N GLU A 145 3.90 3.70 -14.77
CA GLU A 145 5.35 3.72 -14.60
C GLU A 145 5.63 4.16 -13.17
N LEU A 146 6.28 3.31 -12.40
CA LEU A 146 6.59 3.63 -11.01
C LEU A 146 7.97 4.27 -10.90
N PRO A 147 8.19 5.12 -9.89
CA PRO A 147 9.51 5.72 -9.68
C PRO A 147 10.54 4.62 -9.46
N SER A 148 11.74 4.80 -10.04
CA SER A 148 12.82 3.87 -9.77
C SER A 148 13.50 4.23 -8.47
N GLU A 149 14.35 3.33 -8.00
CA GLU A 149 15.09 3.57 -6.77
C GLU A 149 16.20 4.58 -6.94
N ASP A 150 16.68 4.73 -8.13
CA ASP A 150 17.80 5.64 -8.41
C ASP A 150 17.43 7.10 -8.31
#